data_787cf232d1dda0d1a4eaa31fd8804a41
#
_entry.id   787cf232d1dda0d1a4eaa31fd8804a41
#
_cell.length_a   1.000
_cell.length_b   1.000
_cell.length_c   1.000
_cell.angle_alpha   90.00
_cell.angle_beta   90.00
_cell.angle_gamma   90.00
#
_symmetry.space_group_name_H-M   'P 1'
#
loop_
_entity.id
_entity.type
_entity.pdbx_description
1 polymer ?
#
loop_
_entity_poly.entity_id
_entity_poly.type
_entity_poly.pdbx_seq_one_letter_code
_entity_poly.pdbx_strand_id
1 'polypeptide(L)'
;VSGRLESPDIELRDVSVGYGDRVVLRGINTTLPGGRISVILGGSGCGKSTLLRNIIGLVPIQNGRIALGGRDMARLNPAERLQLRRRMGVLFQDGALLGSLRLGENIALPLREHTELTDSLIEEVVRMKLRLVGLADFMNYFPSELSGGMRKRAGLARAMALDPAVLLCDEPTSGLDPITAADMDQLILELKATFNMTIVVVTHDLESLTAIADHVVVLNQGNMLFEGPLAALGACDDPFIVRFLKRQPSRESRILEENGLRMTGRRCESLPVHGDA
;
A
#
# COMPACT_ATOMS: atom_id res chain seq x y z
N VAL A 1 -18.49 25.66 7.74
CA VAL A 1 -18.96 24.53 8.56
C VAL A 1 -17.78 23.61 8.77
N SER A 2 -17.13 23.77 9.94
CA SER A 2 -15.91 23.05 10.33
C SER A 2 -16.28 21.66 10.86
N GLY A 3 -16.55 20.71 9.98
CA GLY A 3 -16.46 19.31 10.32
C GLY A 3 -15.05 18.83 10.00
N ARG A 4 -14.11 18.86 10.95
CA ARG A 4 -12.89 18.05 10.85
C ARG A 4 -13.38 16.63 10.56
N LEU A 5 -12.96 16.08 9.42
CA LEU A 5 -13.23 14.68 9.11
C LEU A 5 -12.58 13.87 10.23
N GLU A 6 -13.39 13.23 11.06
CA GLU A 6 -12.91 12.30 12.06
C GLU A 6 -12.14 11.22 11.32
N SER A 7 -10.93 10.93 11.80
CA SER A 7 -10.07 9.86 11.25
C SER A 7 -10.65 8.52 11.71
N PRO A 8 -11.35 7.77 10.85
CA PRO A 8 -12.08 6.58 11.26
C PRO A 8 -11.14 5.41 11.53
N ASP A 9 -11.52 4.58 12.52
CA ASP A 9 -10.96 3.24 12.65
C ASP A 9 -11.42 2.35 11.50
N ILE A 10 -10.61 1.35 11.16
CA ILE A 10 -11.01 0.27 10.26
C ILE A 10 -11.06 -1.01 11.09
N GLU A 11 -12.25 -1.55 11.30
CA GLU A 11 -12.47 -2.78 12.05
C GLU A 11 -12.65 -3.97 11.12
N LEU A 12 -11.92 -5.04 11.38
CA LEU A 12 -12.08 -6.35 10.76
C LEU A 12 -12.53 -7.35 11.83
N ARG A 13 -13.63 -8.04 11.59
CA ARG A 13 -14.18 -9.05 12.52
C ARG A 13 -14.41 -10.36 11.77
N ASP A 14 -13.66 -11.40 12.15
CA ASP A 14 -13.68 -12.75 11.56
C ASP A 14 -13.57 -12.74 10.02
N VAL A 15 -12.74 -11.84 9.48
CA VAL A 15 -12.63 -11.62 8.05
C VAL A 15 -11.84 -12.73 7.39
N SER A 16 -12.49 -13.44 6.47
CA SER A 16 -11.85 -14.40 5.58
C SER A 16 -11.93 -13.90 4.14
N VAL A 17 -10.82 -13.97 3.43
CA VAL A 17 -10.69 -13.45 2.06
C VAL A 17 -10.04 -14.47 1.14
N GLY A 18 -10.40 -14.41 -0.14
CA GLY A 18 -9.88 -15.34 -1.14
C GLY A 18 -10.45 -15.08 -2.53
N TYR A 19 -10.21 -16.03 -3.44
CA TYR A 19 -10.69 -16.02 -4.82
C TYR A 19 -11.36 -17.35 -5.13
N GLY A 20 -12.65 -17.33 -5.46
CA GLY A 20 -13.45 -18.56 -5.60
C GLY A 20 -13.37 -19.39 -4.30
N ASP A 21 -13.05 -20.69 -4.44
CA ASP A 21 -12.93 -21.59 -3.30
C ASP A 21 -11.57 -21.50 -2.56
N ARG A 22 -10.62 -20.75 -3.10
CA ARG A 22 -9.29 -20.60 -2.49
C ARG A 22 -9.30 -19.50 -1.44
N VAL A 23 -9.27 -19.88 -0.17
CA VAL A 23 -9.08 -18.96 0.96
C VAL A 23 -7.63 -18.55 1.05
N VAL A 24 -7.37 -17.23 1.11
CA VAL A 24 -6.02 -16.61 1.22
C VAL A 24 -5.72 -16.19 2.66
N LEU A 25 -6.70 -15.57 3.33
CA LEU A 25 -6.63 -15.22 4.76
C LEU A 25 -7.87 -15.74 5.48
N ARG A 26 -7.71 -16.13 6.75
CA ARG A 26 -8.78 -16.75 7.54
C ARG A 26 -8.94 -16.06 8.89
N GLY A 27 -10.18 -15.72 9.23
CA GLY A 27 -10.56 -15.29 10.57
C GLY A 27 -9.76 -14.09 11.10
N ILE A 28 -9.46 -13.11 10.26
CA ILE A 28 -8.69 -11.92 10.66
C ILE A 28 -9.56 -11.06 11.56
N ASN A 29 -9.06 -10.81 12.78
CA ASN A 29 -9.68 -9.96 13.78
C ASN A 29 -8.68 -8.88 14.16
N THR A 30 -8.90 -7.63 13.75
CA THR A 30 -8.01 -6.50 14.05
C THR A 30 -8.76 -5.18 13.95
N THR A 31 -8.25 -4.17 14.63
CA THR A 31 -8.69 -2.78 14.49
C THR A 31 -7.49 -1.92 14.11
N LEU A 32 -7.52 -1.35 12.90
CA LEU A 32 -6.53 -0.38 12.45
C LEU A 32 -6.97 1.00 12.97
N PRO A 33 -6.23 1.59 13.94
CA PRO A 33 -6.72 2.75 14.68
C PRO A 33 -6.73 4.01 13.83
N GLY A 34 -7.75 4.84 14.04
CA GLY A 34 -7.93 6.13 13.40
C GLY A 34 -6.81 7.12 13.70
N GLY A 35 -6.43 7.94 12.71
CA GLY A 35 -5.37 8.95 12.86
C GLY A 35 -3.97 8.36 13.09
N ARG A 36 -3.78 7.07 12.85
CA ARG A 36 -2.52 6.35 12.96
C ARG A 36 -2.08 5.77 11.63
N ILE A 37 -0.79 5.46 11.53
CA ILE A 37 -0.25 4.67 10.43
C ILE A 37 -0.20 3.22 10.88
N SER A 38 -1.06 2.39 10.29
CA SER A 38 -1.05 0.95 10.48
C SER A 38 -0.28 0.29 9.33
N VAL A 39 0.75 -0.49 9.65
CA VAL A 39 1.52 -1.24 8.65
C VAL A 39 1.11 -2.70 8.68
N ILE A 40 0.64 -3.22 7.55
CA ILE A 40 0.36 -4.65 7.35
C ILE A 40 1.60 -5.28 6.71
N LEU A 41 2.31 -6.05 7.52
CA LEU A 41 3.58 -6.68 7.19
C LEU A 41 3.39 -8.16 6.84
N GLY A 42 4.24 -8.70 6.00
CA GLY A 42 4.26 -10.15 5.72
C GLY A 42 5.01 -10.50 4.44
N GLY A 43 5.30 -11.77 4.26
CA GLY A 43 5.99 -12.27 3.09
C GLY A 43 5.20 -12.09 1.78
N SER A 44 5.86 -12.29 0.64
CA SER A 44 5.19 -12.23 -0.67
C SER A 44 4.09 -13.29 -0.75
N GLY A 45 2.93 -12.92 -1.31
CA GLY A 45 1.80 -13.83 -1.51
C GLY A 45 1.00 -14.20 -0.24
N CYS A 46 1.29 -13.66 0.94
CA CYS A 46 0.54 -13.96 2.18
C CYS A 46 -0.85 -13.32 2.27
N GLY A 47 -1.28 -12.52 1.27
CA GLY A 47 -2.64 -11.96 1.21
C GLY A 47 -2.77 -10.47 1.54
N LYS A 48 -1.69 -9.73 1.76
CA LYS A 48 -1.70 -8.30 2.11
C LYS A 48 -2.50 -7.43 1.14
N SER A 49 -2.14 -7.46 -0.14
CA SER A 49 -2.84 -6.68 -1.18
C SER A 49 -4.28 -7.16 -1.39
N THR A 50 -4.56 -8.46 -1.14
CA THR A 50 -5.93 -8.98 -1.17
C THR A 50 -6.74 -8.37 -0.04
N LEU A 51 -6.21 -8.34 1.18
CA LEU A 51 -6.87 -7.71 2.33
C LEU A 51 -7.12 -6.22 2.08
N LEU A 52 -6.14 -5.51 1.52
CA LEU A 52 -6.30 -4.10 1.16
C LEU A 52 -7.47 -3.92 0.17
N ARG A 53 -7.55 -4.74 -0.88
CA ARG A 53 -8.65 -4.69 -1.86
C ARG A 53 -10.02 -5.00 -1.24
N ASN A 54 -10.08 -5.86 -0.23
CA ASN A 54 -11.32 -6.11 0.52
C ASN A 54 -11.70 -4.91 1.40
N ILE A 55 -10.73 -4.25 2.06
CA ILE A 55 -10.96 -3.01 2.83
C ILE A 55 -11.53 -1.90 1.94
N ILE A 56 -11.05 -1.77 0.71
CA ILE A 56 -11.59 -0.81 -0.28
C ILE A 56 -12.99 -1.25 -0.78
N GLY A 57 -13.32 -2.53 -0.62
CA GLY A 57 -14.54 -3.15 -1.18
C GLY A 57 -14.47 -3.38 -2.69
N LEU A 58 -13.28 -3.53 -3.26
CA LEU A 58 -13.08 -3.93 -4.67
C LEU A 58 -13.32 -5.43 -4.88
N VAL A 59 -13.02 -6.23 -3.86
CA VAL A 59 -13.26 -7.67 -3.83
C VAL A 59 -14.13 -7.97 -2.61
N PRO A 60 -15.19 -8.79 -2.73
CA PRO A 60 -16.00 -9.15 -1.59
C PRO A 60 -15.21 -10.06 -0.62
N ILE A 61 -15.50 -9.95 0.68
CA ILE A 61 -15.03 -10.91 1.67
C ILE A 61 -15.82 -12.20 1.58
N GLN A 62 -15.23 -13.33 1.96
CA GLN A 62 -15.91 -14.62 2.01
C GLN A 62 -16.67 -14.83 3.32
N ASN A 63 -16.14 -14.31 4.41
CA ASN A 63 -16.77 -14.37 5.74
C ASN A 63 -16.40 -13.13 6.56
N GLY A 64 -17.18 -12.87 7.63
CA GLY A 64 -16.94 -11.80 8.58
C GLY A 64 -17.52 -10.45 8.16
N ARG A 65 -16.93 -9.38 8.69
CA ARG A 65 -17.31 -8.00 8.36
C ARG A 65 -16.13 -7.05 8.39
N ILE A 66 -16.20 -6.02 7.55
CA ILE A 66 -15.29 -4.87 7.57
C ILE A 66 -16.14 -3.62 7.83
N ALA A 67 -15.76 -2.85 8.85
CA ALA A 67 -16.41 -1.60 9.17
C ALA A 67 -15.43 -0.43 9.13
N LEU A 68 -15.87 0.73 8.63
CA LEU A 68 -15.12 1.98 8.61
C LEU A 68 -15.86 3.01 9.46
N GLY A 69 -15.25 3.46 10.56
CA GLY A 69 -15.88 4.37 11.51
C GLY A 69 -17.21 3.81 12.02
N GLY A 70 -17.25 2.53 12.37
CA GLY A 70 -18.44 1.81 12.85
C GLY A 70 -19.47 1.43 11.77
N ARG A 71 -19.31 1.88 10.51
CA ARG A 71 -20.23 1.57 9.40
C ARG A 71 -19.83 0.29 8.69
N ASP A 72 -20.61 -0.77 8.80
CA ASP A 72 -20.39 -2.06 8.15
C ASP A 72 -20.56 -1.93 6.63
N MET A 73 -19.49 -2.15 5.89
CA MET A 73 -19.44 -1.98 4.43
C MET A 73 -20.38 -2.92 3.67
N ALA A 74 -20.66 -4.11 4.22
CA ALA A 74 -21.54 -5.09 3.60
C ALA A 74 -23.03 -4.68 3.68
N ARG A 75 -23.39 -3.86 4.68
CA ARG A 75 -24.77 -3.42 4.93
C ARG A 75 -25.13 -2.11 4.23
N LEU A 76 -24.16 -1.44 3.60
CA LEU A 76 -24.38 -0.18 2.90
C LEU A 76 -25.08 -0.42 1.56
N ASN A 77 -26.03 0.45 1.25
CA ASN A 77 -26.59 0.52 -0.09
C ASN A 77 -25.55 1.09 -1.10
N PRO A 78 -25.78 0.97 -2.43
CA PRO A 78 -24.81 1.43 -3.43
C PRO A 78 -24.40 2.90 -3.28
N ALA A 79 -25.33 3.81 -2.97
CA ALA A 79 -25.05 5.24 -2.81
C ALA A 79 -24.20 5.51 -1.57
N GLU A 80 -24.52 4.90 -0.43
CA GLU A 80 -23.74 4.99 0.81
C GLU A 80 -22.34 4.41 0.63
N ARG A 81 -22.21 3.28 -0.10
CA ARG A 81 -20.91 2.67 -0.40
C ARG A 81 -20.06 3.58 -1.26
N LEU A 82 -20.64 4.25 -2.25
CA LEU A 82 -19.93 5.24 -3.07
C LEU A 82 -19.45 6.42 -2.20
N GLN A 83 -20.32 6.97 -1.33
CA GLN A 83 -19.92 8.03 -0.41
C GLN A 83 -18.78 7.61 0.52
N LEU A 84 -18.80 6.37 1.01
CA LEU A 84 -17.71 5.85 1.86
C LEU A 84 -16.41 5.72 1.08
N ARG A 85 -16.46 5.22 -0.18
CA ARG A 85 -15.28 5.11 -1.04
C ARG A 85 -14.67 6.47 -1.40
N ARG A 86 -15.45 7.52 -1.56
CA ARG A 86 -14.93 8.90 -1.76
C ARG A 86 -14.08 9.38 -0.59
N ARG A 87 -14.25 8.81 0.60
CA ARG A 87 -13.44 9.09 1.80
C ARG A 87 -12.16 8.25 1.88
N MET A 88 -11.91 7.39 0.92
CA MET A 88 -10.73 6.55 0.82
C MET A 88 -9.88 6.95 -0.38
N GLY A 89 -8.62 7.27 -0.17
CA GLY A 89 -7.61 7.39 -1.21
C GLY A 89 -6.82 6.08 -1.32
N VAL A 90 -6.46 5.70 -2.53
CA VAL A 90 -5.70 4.46 -2.75
C VAL A 90 -4.49 4.72 -3.63
N LEU A 91 -3.31 4.41 -3.10
CA LEU A 91 -2.06 4.31 -3.85
C LEU A 91 -1.79 2.84 -4.15
N PHE A 92 -1.93 2.45 -5.41
CA PHE A 92 -1.54 1.12 -5.88
C PHE A 92 -0.04 1.04 -6.16
N GLN A 93 0.51 -0.16 -6.16
CA GLN A 93 1.95 -0.46 -6.24
C GLN A 93 2.71 0.32 -7.33
N ASP A 94 2.15 0.43 -8.54
CA ASP A 94 2.76 1.15 -9.67
C ASP A 94 2.18 2.57 -9.87
N GLY A 95 1.47 3.12 -8.86
CA GLY A 95 0.75 4.38 -8.96
C GLY A 95 -0.55 4.30 -9.74
N ALA A 96 -0.75 3.29 -10.60
CA ALA A 96 -1.93 3.03 -11.44
C ALA A 96 -2.41 4.25 -12.24
N LEU A 97 -1.48 5.09 -12.70
CA LEU A 97 -1.81 6.24 -13.55
C LEU A 97 -2.28 5.80 -14.93
N LEU A 98 -3.25 6.53 -15.49
CA LEU A 98 -3.69 6.32 -16.86
C LEU A 98 -2.63 6.88 -17.81
N GLY A 99 -1.97 6.02 -18.58
CA GLY A 99 -0.84 6.36 -19.44
C GLY A 99 -1.21 7.30 -20.58
N SER A 100 -2.47 7.33 -21.00
CA SER A 100 -3.01 8.22 -22.04
C SER A 100 -3.34 9.64 -21.55
N LEU A 101 -3.33 9.87 -20.24
CA LEU A 101 -3.62 11.16 -19.63
C LEU A 101 -2.36 11.80 -19.07
N ARG A 102 -2.28 13.13 -19.14
CA ARG A 102 -1.24 13.91 -18.46
C ARG A 102 -1.41 13.81 -16.95
N LEU A 103 -0.38 14.19 -16.22
CA LEU A 103 -0.38 14.13 -14.75
C LEU A 103 -1.54 14.93 -14.15
N GLY A 104 -1.70 16.16 -14.61
CA GLY A 104 -2.81 17.01 -14.17
C GLY A 104 -4.17 16.38 -14.43
N GLU A 105 -4.36 15.73 -15.58
CA GLU A 105 -5.62 15.08 -15.94
C GLU A 105 -5.87 13.83 -15.08
N ASN A 106 -4.82 13.06 -14.76
CA ASN A 106 -4.91 11.94 -13.83
C ASN A 106 -5.42 12.35 -12.45
N ILE A 107 -4.94 13.49 -11.93
CA ILE A 107 -5.35 14.02 -10.62
C ILE A 107 -6.72 14.69 -10.69
N ALA A 108 -7.06 15.34 -11.82
CA ALA A 108 -8.36 15.95 -12.05
C ALA A 108 -9.50 14.92 -12.15
N LEU A 109 -9.20 13.71 -12.62
CA LEU A 109 -10.22 12.69 -12.89
C LEU A 109 -11.17 12.42 -11.71
N PRO A 110 -10.71 12.12 -10.48
CA PRO A 110 -11.61 11.95 -9.33
C PRO A 110 -12.43 13.20 -9.01
N LEU A 111 -11.88 14.38 -9.22
CA LEU A 111 -12.59 15.65 -8.97
C LEU A 111 -13.73 15.85 -9.96
N ARG A 112 -13.49 15.61 -11.26
CA ARG A 112 -14.50 15.69 -12.30
C ARG A 112 -15.65 14.68 -12.11
N GLU A 113 -15.30 13.45 -11.72
CA GLU A 113 -16.29 12.38 -11.53
C GLU A 113 -17.12 12.53 -10.24
N HIS A 114 -16.58 13.21 -9.24
CA HIS A 114 -17.16 13.14 -7.90
C HIS A 114 -17.50 14.50 -7.28
N THR A 115 -17.25 15.61 -7.97
CA THR A 115 -17.57 16.96 -7.48
C THR A 115 -18.24 17.78 -8.58
N GLU A 116 -18.86 18.91 -8.19
CA GLU A 116 -19.44 19.90 -9.11
C GLU A 116 -18.53 21.13 -9.25
N LEU A 117 -17.21 20.96 -9.01
CA LEU A 117 -16.23 22.04 -9.14
C LEU A 117 -16.09 22.47 -10.61
N THR A 118 -15.92 23.77 -10.84
CA THR A 118 -15.58 24.30 -12.16
C THR A 118 -14.17 23.85 -12.58
N ASP A 119 -13.90 23.79 -13.89
CA ASP A 119 -12.57 23.40 -14.40
C ASP A 119 -11.45 24.27 -13.83
N SER A 120 -11.66 25.56 -13.61
CA SER A 120 -10.69 26.46 -13.00
C SER A 120 -10.36 26.07 -11.55
N LEU A 121 -11.37 25.73 -10.75
CA LEU A 121 -11.15 25.26 -9.37
C LEU A 121 -10.49 23.88 -9.35
N ILE A 122 -10.88 22.98 -10.26
CA ILE A 122 -10.21 21.68 -10.41
C ILE A 122 -8.72 21.87 -10.70
N GLU A 123 -8.37 22.79 -11.63
CA GLU A 123 -6.97 23.06 -11.96
C GLU A 123 -6.20 23.59 -10.75
N GLU A 124 -6.79 24.48 -9.95
CA GLU A 124 -6.17 24.97 -8.70
C GLU A 124 -5.92 23.85 -7.70
N VAL A 125 -6.91 22.97 -7.48
CA VAL A 125 -6.78 21.81 -6.62
C VAL A 125 -5.67 20.88 -7.13
N VAL A 126 -5.64 20.59 -8.44
CA VAL A 126 -4.60 19.77 -9.06
C VAL A 126 -3.21 20.34 -8.82
N ARG A 127 -3.02 21.65 -9.04
CA ARG A 127 -1.74 22.32 -8.76
C ARG A 127 -1.34 22.20 -7.28
N MET A 128 -2.29 22.34 -6.37
CA MET A 128 -2.06 22.16 -4.93
C MET A 128 -1.63 20.73 -4.60
N LYS A 129 -2.32 19.71 -5.16
CA LYS A 129 -1.97 18.31 -4.93
C LYS A 129 -0.61 17.93 -5.53
N LEU A 130 -0.26 18.49 -6.69
CA LEU A 130 1.08 18.30 -7.27
C LEU A 130 2.19 18.94 -6.42
N ARG A 131 1.95 20.14 -5.87
CA ARG A 131 2.90 20.76 -4.94
C ARG A 131 3.10 19.93 -3.69
N LEU A 132 2.02 19.36 -3.14
CA LEU A 132 2.06 18.51 -1.94
C LEU A 132 3.02 17.33 -2.09
N VAL A 133 3.17 16.79 -3.30
CA VAL A 133 4.04 15.64 -3.58
C VAL A 133 5.35 16.04 -4.29
N GLY A 134 5.66 17.34 -4.40
CA GLY A 134 6.89 17.84 -5.03
C GLY A 134 6.92 17.70 -6.54
N LEU A 135 5.77 17.73 -7.22
CA LEU A 135 5.64 17.55 -8.68
C LEU A 135 4.97 18.76 -9.36
N ALA A 136 5.12 19.97 -8.82
CA ALA A 136 4.44 21.17 -9.32
C ALA A 136 4.69 21.45 -10.81
N ASP A 137 5.92 21.22 -11.29
CA ASP A 137 6.34 21.54 -12.65
C ASP A 137 6.01 20.44 -13.67
N PHE A 138 5.47 19.29 -13.20
CA PHE A 138 5.23 18.10 -14.03
C PHE A 138 3.77 17.92 -14.45
N MET A 139 2.90 18.91 -14.25
CA MET A 139 1.47 18.84 -14.53
C MET A 139 1.14 18.38 -15.95
N ASN A 140 1.94 18.79 -16.94
CA ASN A 140 1.73 18.52 -18.36
C ASN A 140 2.47 17.28 -18.89
N TYR A 141 3.19 16.55 -18.03
CA TYR A 141 3.94 15.35 -18.40
C TYR A 141 3.03 14.11 -18.42
N PHE A 142 3.34 13.20 -19.32
CA PHE A 142 2.71 11.86 -19.31
C PHE A 142 3.40 10.94 -18.31
N PRO A 143 2.71 9.92 -17.78
CA PRO A 143 3.31 8.93 -16.87
C PRO A 143 4.57 8.26 -17.42
N SER A 144 4.68 8.07 -18.73
CA SER A 144 5.85 7.48 -19.40
C SER A 144 7.11 8.35 -19.34
N GLU A 145 6.96 9.65 -19.09
CA GLU A 145 8.06 10.61 -19.00
C GLU A 145 8.62 10.74 -17.58
N LEU A 146 8.04 10.03 -16.60
CA LEU A 146 8.35 10.11 -15.18
C LEU A 146 9.20 8.94 -14.69
N SER A 147 10.06 9.18 -13.69
CA SER A 147 10.72 8.12 -12.95
C SER A 147 9.73 7.26 -12.15
N GLY A 148 10.15 6.08 -11.66
CA GLY A 148 9.31 5.22 -10.81
C GLY A 148 8.80 5.93 -9.56
N GLY A 149 9.68 6.66 -8.86
CA GLY A 149 9.32 7.44 -7.68
C GLY A 149 8.35 8.58 -8.01
N MET A 150 8.57 9.31 -9.10
CA MET A 150 7.65 10.35 -9.56
C MET A 150 6.26 9.81 -9.89
N ARG A 151 6.17 8.63 -10.55
CA ARG A 151 4.87 7.99 -10.82
C ARG A 151 4.13 7.63 -9.53
N LYS A 152 4.83 7.11 -8.52
CA LYS A 152 4.22 6.79 -7.21
C LYS A 152 3.76 8.04 -6.48
N ARG A 153 4.57 9.12 -6.44
CA ARG A 153 4.16 10.42 -5.88
C ARG A 153 2.95 11.00 -6.60
N ALA A 154 2.88 10.88 -7.92
CA ALA A 154 1.72 11.31 -8.69
C ALA A 154 0.47 10.46 -8.41
N GLY A 155 0.62 9.14 -8.26
CA GLY A 155 -0.44 8.25 -7.79
C GLY A 155 -0.96 8.65 -6.40
N LEU A 156 -0.05 9.06 -5.51
CA LEU A 156 -0.40 9.58 -4.18
C LEU A 156 -1.17 10.91 -4.28
N ALA A 157 -0.74 11.85 -5.13
CA ALA A 157 -1.47 13.09 -5.39
C ALA A 157 -2.90 12.83 -5.87
N ARG A 158 -3.07 11.85 -6.78
CA ARG A 158 -4.40 11.44 -7.24
C ARG A 158 -5.22 10.79 -6.12
N ALA A 159 -4.62 9.94 -5.30
CA ALA A 159 -5.29 9.34 -4.15
C ALA A 159 -5.78 10.40 -3.15
N MET A 160 -5.04 11.51 -3.04
CA MET A 160 -5.36 12.66 -2.18
C MET A 160 -6.32 13.68 -2.82
N ALA A 161 -6.77 13.49 -4.07
CA ALA A 161 -7.53 14.52 -4.81
C ALA A 161 -8.84 14.94 -4.10
N LEU A 162 -9.53 13.99 -3.46
CA LEU A 162 -10.81 14.22 -2.76
C LEU A 162 -10.66 14.47 -1.25
N ASP A 163 -9.48 14.77 -0.75
CA ASP A 163 -9.19 14.93 0.69
C ASP A 163 -9.71 13.76 1.53
N PRO A 164 -9.24 12.53 1.27
CA PRO A 164 -9.76 11.35 1.94
C PRO A 164 -9.45 11.34 3.43
N ALA A 165 -10.34 10.74 4.24
CA ALA A 165 -10.10 10.50 5.65
C ALA A 165 -9.22 9.28 5.91
N VAL A 166 -9.13 8.38 4.92
CA VAL A 166 -8.32 7.16 4.95
C VAL A 166 -7.46 7.09 3.70
N LEU A 167 -6.18 6.83 3.86
CA LEU A 167 -5.24 6.56 2.77
C LEU A 167 -4.74 5.12 2.86
N LEU A 168 -4.87 4.38 1.77
CA LEU A 168 -4.48 2.98 1.65
C LEU A 168 -3.33 2.89 0.64
N CYS A 169 -2.16 2.39 1.05
CA CYS A 169 -0.96 2.31 0.21
C CYS A 169 -0.53 0.85 0.04
N ASP A 170 -0.50 0.37 -1.19
CA ASP A 170 0.00 -0.96 -1.54
C ASP A 170 1.45 -0.85 -2.02
N GLU A 171 2.41 -1.27 -1.20
CA GLU A 171 3.85 -1.30 -1.48
C GLU A 171 4.39 0.06 -1.98
N PRO A 172 4.24 1.17 -1.22
CA PRO A 172 4.56 2.53 -1.71
C PRO A 172 6.04 2.70 -2.07
N THR A 173 6.95 2.02 -1.37
CA THR A 173 8.41 2.14 -1.55
C THR A 173 9.01 1.05 -2.45
N SER A 174 8.23 0.05 -2.86
CA SER A 174 8.74 -1.08 -3.66
C SER A 174 9.37 -0.63 -4.99
N GLY A 175 10.55 -1.16 -5.31
CA GLY A 175 11.27 -0.86 -6.56
C GLY A 175 11.86 0.56 -6.63
N LEU A 176 11.90 1.29 -5.52
CA LEU A 176 12.61 2.55 -5.39
C LEU A 176 14.03 2.31 -4.84
N ASP A 177 14.94 3.21 -5.14
CA ASP A 177 16.23 3.27 -4.43
C ASP A 177 16.02 3.72 -2.98
N PRO A 178 16.99 3.46 -2.06
CA PRO A 178 16.81 3.73 -0.63
C PRO A 178 16.50 5.20 -0.29
N ILE A 179 17.07 6.14 -1.03
CA ILE A 179 16.85 7.59 -0.78
C ILE A 179 15.42 7.96 -1.20
N THR A 180 15.01 7.56 -2.40
CA THR A 180 13.65 7.82 -2.90
C THR A 180 12.59 7.11 -2.05
N ALA A 181 12.90 5.93 -1.49
CA ALA A 181 12.03 5.20 -0.56
C ALA A 181 11.86 5.99 0.75
N ALA A 182 12.95 6.46 1.35
CA ALA A 182 12.92 7.29 2.55
C ALA A 182 12.14 8.60 2.33
N ASP A 183 12.31 9.25 1.17
CA ASP A 183 11.52 10.43 0.81
C ASP A 183 10.01 10.14 0.70
N MET A 184 9.63 8.94 0.24
CA MET A 184 8.22 8.51 0.17
C MET A 184 7.66 8.28 1.58
N ASP A 185 8.43 7.64 2.45
CA ASP A 185 8.06 7.42 3.85
C ASP A 185 7.88 8.74 4.59
N GLN A 186 8.80 9.68 4.40
CA GLN A 186 8.70 11.04 4.96
C GLN A 186 7.45 11.76 4.47
N LEU A 187 7.13 11.68 3.18
CA LEU A 187 5.91 12.24 2.61
C LEU A 187 4.64 11.66 3.24
N ILE A 188 4.61 10.34 3.49
CA ILE A 188 3.48 9.67 4.18
C ILE A 188 3.33 10.20 5.62
N LEU A 189 4.43 10.41 6.35
CA LEU A 189 4.42 11.01 7.68
C LEU A 189 3.88 12.45 7.66
N GLU A 190 4.30 13.25 6.70
CA GLU A 190 3.85 14.64 6.53
C GLU A 190 2.34 14.71 6.21
N LEU A 191 1.86 13.82 5.36
CA LEU A 191 0.42 13.71 5.05
C LEU A 191 -0.38 13.35 6.31
N LYS A 192 0.07 12.37 7.10
CA LYS A 192 -0.57 12.02 8.38
C LYS A 192 -0.62 13.21 9.32
N ALA A 193 0.51 13.90 9.50
CA ALA A 193 0.63 15.03 10.43
C ALA A 193 -0.25 16.22 9.99
N THR A 194 -0.29 16.52 8.69
CA THR A 194 -1.01 17.67 8.12
C THR A 194 -2.53 17.46 8.14
N PHE A 195 -2.98 16.26 7.73
CA PHE A 195 -4.40 15.98 7.52
C PHE A 195 -5.03 15.17 8.65
N ASN A 196 -4.23 14.70 9.61
CA ASN A 196 -4.67 13.83 10.72
C ASN A 196 -5.50 12.63 10.22
N MET A 197 -5.09 12.01 9.12
CA MET A 197 -5.81 10.92 8.45
C MET A 197 -5.38 9.55 8.96
N THR A 198 -6.25 8.55 8.78
CA THR A 198 -5.90 7.15 8.98
C THR A 198 -5.12 6.65 7.77
N ILE A 199 -3.96 6.05 7.98
CA ILE A 199 -3.13 5.51 6.88
C ILE A 199 -2.91 4.02 7.10
N VAL A 200 -3.11 3.23 6.04
CA VAL A 200 -2.78 1.80 6.03
C VAL A 200 -1.74 1.56 4.94
N VAL A 201 -0.60 1.05 5.32
CA VAL A 201 0.49 0.71 4.40
C VAL A 201 0.67 -0.80 4.39
N VAL A 202 0.60 -1.39 3.22
CA VAL A 202 0.99 -2.79 3.00
C VAL A 202 2.43 -2.78 2.50
N THR A 203 3.32 -3.49 3.18
CA THR A 203 4.72 -3.61 2.75
C THR A 203 5.37 -4.89 3.26
N HIS A 204 6.50 -5.25 2.68
CA HIS A 204 7.44 -6.24 3.18
C HIS A 204 8.78 -5.60 3.59
N ASP A 205 8.89 -4.27 3.49
CA ASP A 205 10.10 -3.52 3.79
C ASP A 205 10.17 -3.15 5.28
N LEU A 206 11.26 -3.57 5.93
CA LEU A 206 11.50 -3.32 7.35
C LEU A 206 11.98 -1.89 7.64
N GLU A 207 12.62 -1.25 6.68
CA GLU A 207 13.08 0.13 6.84
C GLU A 207 11.88 1.07 6.86
N SER A 208 10.98 0.95 5.88
CA SER A 208 9.69 1.66 5.89
C SER A 208 8.86 1.34 7.15
N LEU A 209 8.76 0.06 7.53
CA LEU A 209 8.04 -0.31 8.77
C LEU A 209 8.54 0.48 9.96
N THR A 210 9.87 0.51 10.19
CA THR A 210 10.46 1.17 11.36
C THR A 210 10.38 2.69 11.28
N ALA A 211 10.35 3.25 10.09
CA ALA A 211 10.27 4.68 9.85
C ALA A 211 8.87 5.26 10.12
N ILE A 212 7.81 4.54 9.73
CA ILE A 212 6.47 5.17 9.69
C ILE A 212 5.42 4.53 10.60
N ALA A 213 5.60 3.27 11.09
CA ALA A 213 4.53 2.54 11.75
C ALA A 213 4.22 3.04 13.17
N ASP A 214 2.98 3.36 13.44
CA ASP A 214 2.43 3.49 14.81
C ASP A 214 1.90 2.13 15.29
N HIS A 215 1.26 1.37 14.40
CA HIS A 215 0.59 0.10 14.66
C HIS A 215 0.98 -0.92 13.58
N VAL A 216 1.14 -2.18 13.96
CA VAL A 216 1.62 -3.24 13.06
C VAL A 216 0.69 -4.44 13.12
N VAL A 217 0.37 -4.98 11.95
CA VAL A 217 -0.29 -6.28 11.78
C VAL A 217 0.64 -7.16 10.96
N VAL A 218 1.01 -8.34 11.47
CA VAL A 218 1.86 -9.29 10.75
C VAL A 218 1.03 -10.45 10.23
N LEU A 219 1.07 -10.67 8.91
CA LEU A 219 0.39 -11.76 8.23
C LEU A 219 1.40 -12.79 7.72
N ASN A 220 1.10 -14.08 7.93
CA ASN A 220 1.87 -15.17 7.35
C ASN A 220 0.99 -16.38 7.07
N GLN A 221 1.15 -17.01 5.90
CA GLN A 221 0.47 -18.24 5.50
C GLN A 221 -1.05 -18.25 5.80
N GLY A 222 -1.70 -17.12 5.52
CA GLY A 222 -3.16 -17.00 5.67
C GLY A 222 -3.64 -16.64 7.08
N ASN A 223 -2.75 -16.47 8.05
CA ASN A 223 -3.08 -16.15 9.43
C ASN A 223 -2.47 -14.80 9.85
N MET A 224 -3.06 -14.21 10.88
CA MET A 224 -2.48 -13.09 11.60
C MET A 224 -1.64 -13.61 12.75
N LEU A 225 -0.35 -13.24 12.78
CA LEU A 225 0.61 -13.67 13.80
C LEU A 225 0.80 -12.64 14.90
N PHE A 226 0.63 -11.36 14.58
CA PHE A 226 0.83 -10.27 15.53
C PHE A 226 -0.08 -9.09 15.20
N GLU A 227 -0.52 -8.42 16.24
CA GLU A 227 -1.19 -7.11 16.19
C GLU A 227 -0.74 -6.28 17.41
N GLY A 228 -0.36 -5.04 17.18
CA GLY A 228 0.00 -4.15 18.26
C GLY A 228 0.87 -2.96 17.83
N PRO A 229 1.31 -2.12 18.79
CA PRO A 229 2.22 -1.03 18.52
C PRO A 229 3.57 -1.55 18.03
N LEU A 230 4.27 -0.75 17.20
CA LEU A 230 5.60 -1.11 16.68
C LEU A 230 6.58 -1.50 17.79
N ALA A 231 6.56 -0.79 18.93
CA ALA A 231 7.44 -1.07 20.07
C ALA A 231 7.28 -2.50 20.64
N ALA A 232 6.09 -3.10 20.53
CA ALA A 232 5.83 -4.45 21.02
C ALA A 232 6.28 -5.54 20.04
N LEU A 233 6.48 -5.22 18.77
CA LEU A 233 6.85 -6.19 17.74
C LEU A 233 8.21 -6.84 18.01
N GLY A 234 9.18 -6.09 18.52
CA GLY A 234 10.52 -6.59 18.85
C GLY A 234 10.57 -7.59 20.00
N ALA A 235 9.54 -7.61 20.85
CA ALA A 235 9.41 -8.55 21.98
C ALA A 235 8.62 -9.83 21.60
N CYS A 236 8.16 -9.96 20.34
CA CYS A 236 7.42 -11.13 19.89
C CYS A 236 8.35 -12.31 19.65
N ASP A 237 8.04 -13.47 20.27
CA ASP A 237 8.82 -14.70 20.16
C ASP A 237 8.41 -15.62 19.00
N ASP A 238 7.46 -15.19 18.15
CA ASP A 238 7.05 -15.98 16.99
C ASP A 238 8.25 -16.23 16.05
N PRO A 239 8.53 -17.49 15.68
CA PRO A 239 9.71 -17.83 14.89
C PRO A 239 9.75 -17.18 13.50
N PHE A 240 8.60 -16.91 12.88
CA PHE A 240 8.54 -16.22 11.60
C PHE A 240 8.90 -14.73 11.79
N ILE A 241 8.31 -14.07 12.79
CA ILE A 241 8.55 -12.66 13.08
C ILE A 241 10.02 -12.43 13.43
N VAL A 242 10.59 -13.25 14.31
CA VAL A 242 12.01 -13.16 14.69
C VAL A 242 12.94 -13.30 13.48
N ARG A 243 12.69 -14.30 12.60
CA ARG A 243 13.47 -14.49 11.37
C ARG A 243 13.27 -13.34 10.38
N PHE A 244 12.03 -12.88 10.24
CA PHE A 244 11.69 -11.78 9.33
C PHE A 244 12.42 -10.49 9.73
N LEU A 245 12.35 -10.11 11.01
CA LEU A 245 13.04 -8.92 11.54
C LEU A 245 14.57 -9.04 11.43
N LYS A 246 15.13 -10.23 11.56
CA LYS A 246 16.58 -10.50 11.42
C LYS A 246 17.01 -10.72 9.96
N ARG A 247 16.12 -10.62 8.98
CA ARG A 247 16.39 -10.92 7.55
C ARG A 247 17.08 -12.27 7.35
N GLN A 248 16.69 -13.30 8.13
CA GLN A 248 17.30 -14.63 8.06
C GLN A 248 16.62 -15.49 6.98
N PRO A 249 17.37 -16.29 6.19
CA PRO A 249 16.80 -17.16 5.16
C PRO A 249 15.88 -18.22 5.75
N SER A 250 14.91 -18.67 4.97
CA SER A 250 14.04 -19.81 5.37
C SER A 250 14.85 -21.11 5.45
N ARG A 251 14.39 -22.10 6.24
CA ARG A 251 15.04 -23.41 6.32
C ARG A 251 15.14 -24.14 4.98
N GLU A 252 14.21 -23.91 4.05
CA GLU A 252 14.24 -24.48 2.70
C GLU A 252 15.46 -24.02 1.91
N SER A 253 15.91 -22.78 2.06
CA SER A 253 17.14 -22.28 1.45
C SER A 253 18.39 -22.95 2.04
N ARG A 254 18.38 -23.35 3.32
CA ARG A 254 19.49 -24.09 3.96
C ARG A 254 19.63 -25.52 3.45
N ILE A 255 18.52 -26.19 3.13
CA ILE A 255 18.57 -27.57 2.59
C ILE A 255 19.27 -27.60 1.22
N LEU A 256 19.17 -26.55 0.42
CA LEU A 256 19.88 -26.46 -0.84
C LEU A 256 21.40 -26.26 -0.65
N GLU A 257 21.81 -25.52 0.39
CA GLU A 257 23.22 -25.36 0.76
C GLU A 257 23.81 -26.63 1.39
N GLU A 258 23.06 -27.32 2.25
CA GLU A 258 23.48 -28.57 2.89
C GLU A 258 23.56 -29.74 1.90
N ASN A 259 22.74 -29.75 0.85
CA ASN A 259 22.76 -30.76 -0.23
C ASN A 259 23.79 -30.46 -1.35
N GLY A 260 24.70 -29.53 -1.15
CA GLY A 260 25.84 -29.29 -2.04
C GLY A 260 25.51 -28.66 -3.40
N LEU A 261 24.27 -28.18 -3.61
CA LEU A 261 23.88 -27.42 -4.80
C LEU A 261 24.31 -25.96 -4.70
N ARG A 262 25.63 -25.71 -4.60
CA ARG A 262 26.19 -24.40 -4.86
C ARG A 262 25.99 -24.07 -6.33
N MET A 263 25.19 -23.09 -6.63
CA MET A 263 25.22 -22.42 -7.94
C MET A 263 26.56 -21.68 -8.04
N THR A 264 27.61 -22.41 -8.43
CA THR A 264 28.87 -21.80 -8.87
C THR A 264 28.53 -21.02 -10.13
N GLY A 265 28.57 -19.69 -10.05
CA GLY A 265 28.51 -18.82 -11.21
C GLY A 265 29.66 -19.17 -12.16
N ARG A 266 29.38 -19.98 -13.16
CA ARG A 266 30.30 -20.14 -14.28
C ARG A 266 30.21 -18.88 -15.13
N ARG A 267 31.33 -18.15 -15.17
CA ARG A 267 31.59 -17.23 -16.26
C ARG A 267 31.48 -18.03 -17.57
N CYS A 268 30.77 -17.51 -18.55
CA CYS A 268 30.87 -17.98 -19.92
C CYS A 268 32.28 -17.76 -20.40
N GLU A 269 33.11 -18.78 -20.36
CA GLU A 269 34.36 -18.84 -21.16
C GLU A 269 33.94 -19.21 -22.58
N SER A 270 34.35 -18.36 -23.51
CA SER A 270 34.20 -18.54 -24.93
C SER A 270 34.84 -19.86 -25.39
N LEU A 271 34.07 -20.72 -26.05
CA LEU A 271 34.57 -21.88 -26.75
C LEU A 271 35.52 -21.43 -27.88
N PRO A 272 36.67 -22.08 -28.07
CA PRO A 272 37.56 -21.79 -29.20
C PRO A 272 36.91 -22.28 -30.50
N VAL A 273 36.89 -21.40 -31.47
CA VAL A 273 36.57 -21.73 -32.87
C VAL A 273 37.71 -22.59 -33.41
N HIS A 274 37.44 -23.88 -33.59
CA HIS A 274 38.32 -24.71 -34.44
C HIS A 274 38.01 -24.38 -35.89
N GLY A 275 38.96 -23.71 -36.54
CA GLY A 275 39.11 -23.78 -37.96
C GLY A 275 39.85 -25.07 -38.33
N ASP A 276 39.38 -25.73 -39.36
CA ASP A 276 40.23 -26.51 -40.23
C ASP A 276 39.55 -26.80 -41.58
N ALA A 277 40.39 -26.51 -42.59
CA ALA A 277 40.54 -27.04 -43.96
C ALA A 277 39.38 -26.79 -44.96
#